data_007e629065b7d5d2d8dae912968117bc
#
_entry.id   007e629065b7d5d2d8dae912968117bc
#
_cell.length_a   1.000
_cell.length_b   1.000
_cell.length_c   1.000
_cell.angle_alpha   90.00
_cell.angle_beta   90.00
_cell.angle_gamma   90.00
#
_symmetry.space_group_name_H-M   'P 1'
#
loop_
_entity.id
_entity.type
_entity.pdbx_description
1 polymer ?
#
loop_
_entity_poly.entity_id
_entity_poly.type
_entity_poly.pdbx_seq_one_letter_code
_entity_poly.pdbx_strand_id
1 'polypeptide(L)'
;ASEYLRDKKKQEVLFDRQNKEHYMNHMFHGYDMDRTMLRIGAMNMMTHGVENPYIEYRDSLSDQNTDKEKYSLILANPPFKGSLDYDIVSADLLKVCKTKKTELLFLALFIRMLKIGGRCACIVPDGVLFGSSTAHKAIRKALVEENRLEAVISMPSGVFKPYAGVSTAI
;
A
#
# COMPACT_ATOMS: atom_id res chain seq x y z
N ALA A 1 6.08 -1.75 11.21
CA ALA A 1 5.67 -3.17 11.25
C ALA A 1 6.76 -4.04 11.87
N SER A 2 8.01 -4.01 11.36
CA SER A 2 9.10 -4.86 11.85
C SER A 2 9.35 -4.73 13.37
N GLU A 3 9.49 -3.52 13.89
CA GLU A 3 9.65 -3.28 15.33
C GLU A 3 8.49 -3.82 16.16
N TYR A 4 7.26 -3.55 15.72
CA TYR A 4 6.07 -4.06 16.40
C TYR A 4 6.09 -5.59 16.51
N LEU A 5 6.40 -6.29 15.43
CA LEU A 5 6.49 -7.75 15.42
C LEU A 5 7.60 -8.23 16.36
N ARG A 6 8.77 -7.60 16.30
CA ARG A 6 9.90 -7.95 17.16
C ARG A 6 9.61 -7.71 18.63
N ASP A 7 8.89 -6.65 18.97
CA ASP A 7 8.60 -6.30 20.36
C ASP A 7 7.43 -7.09 20.93
N LYS A 8 6.36 -7.29 20.15
CA LYS A 8 5.12 -7.93 20.61
C LYS A 8 5.07 -9.44 20.34
N LYS A 9 5.82 -9.91 19.34
CA LYS A 9 5.81 -11.29 18.87
C LYS A 9 7.22 -11.92 18.82
N LYS A 10 8.13 -11.43 19.65
CA LYS A 10 9.55 -11.82 19.66
C LYS A 10 9.76 -13.32 19.67
N GLN A 11 9.05 -14.04 20.57
CA GLN A 11 9.18 -15.49 20.69
C GLN A 11 8.74 -16.20 19.39
N GLU A 12 7.58 -15.82 18.86
CA GLU A 12 7.03 -16.41 17.64
C GLU A 12 7.90 -16.12 16.40
N VAL A 13 8.47 -14.91 16.32
CA VAL A 13 9.18 -14.42 15.11
C VAL A 13 10.66 -14.77 15.12
N LEU A 14 11.36 -14.71 16.26
CA LEU A 14 12.82 -14.80 16.32
C LEU A 14 13.35 -16.12 16.92
N PHE A 15 12.57 -16.84 17.69
CA PHE A 15 13.03 -18.08 18.34
C PHE A 15 12.73 -19.34 17.52
N ASP A 16 11.72 -19.30 16.67
CA ASP A 16 11.51 -20.34 15.68
C ASP A 16 12.38 -20.08 14.44
N ARG A 17 13.13 -21.09 13.99
CA ARG A 17 14.09 -20.96 12.87
C ARG A 17 13.39 -20.58 11.56
N GLN A 18 12.25 -21.20 11.26
CA GLN A 18 11.53 -20.97 10.02
C GLN A 18 10.87 -19.57 10.00
N ASN A 19 10.29 -19.18 11.12
CA ASN A 19 9.69 -17.83 11.24
C ASN A 19 10.76 -16.74 11.20
N LYS A 20 11.91 -16.95 11.80
CA LYS A 20 13.05 -16.03 11.74
C LYS A 20 13.56 -15.88 10.31
N GLU A 21 13.76 -16.98 9.61
CA GLU A 21 14.17 -16.97 8.20
C GLU A 21 13.16 -16.19 7.33
N HIS A 22 11.87 -16.47 7.50
CA HIS A 22 10.80 -15.75 6.81
C HIS A 22 10.81 -14.24 7.13
N TYR A 23 10.93 -13.87 8.41
CA TYR A 23 10.98 -12.48 8.85
C TYR A 23 12.17 -11.74 8.26
N MET A 24 13.34 -12.32 8.24
CA MET A 24 14.58 -11.68 7.81
C MET A 24 14.66 -11.53 6.27
N ASN A 25 14.09 -12.48 5.51
CA ASN A 25 14.38 -12.60 4.09
C ASN A 25 13.13 -12.54 3.17
N HIS A 26 11.92 -12.78 3.68
CA HIS A 26 10.75 -12.98 2.82
C HIS A 26 9.49 -12.24 3.21
N MET A 27 9.46 -11.61 4.39
CA MET A 27 8.23 -11.01 4.91
C MET A 27 7.94 -9.62 4.33
N PHE A 28 8.98 -8.81 4.11
CA PHE A 28 8.82 -7.39 3.81
C PHE A 28 9.09 -7.10 2.34
N HIS A 29 8.07 -6.60 1.65
CA HIS A 29 8.11 -6.24 0.24
C HIS A 29 7.79 -4.76 0.04
N GLY A 30 8.47 -4.13 -0.90
CA GLY A 30 8.20 -2.76 -1.31
C GLY A 30 8.64 -2.51 -2.74
N TYR A 31 7.94 -1.60 -3.40
CA TYR A 31 8.22 -1.25 -4.79
C TYR A 31 8.33 0.26 -4.92
N ASP A 32 9.30 0.73 -5.67
CA ASP A 32 9.46 2.13 -6.04
C ASP A 32 10.12 2.23 -7.42
N MET A 33 9.91 3.32 -8.12
CA MET A 33 10.59 3.63 -9.39
C MET A 33 11.78 4.56 -9.19
N ASP A 34 11.93 5.17 -8.03
CA ASP A 34 13.09 6.00 -7.71
C ASP A 34 14.20 5.14 -7.09
N ARG A 35 15.34 5.06 -7.78
CA ARG A 35 16.49 4.29 -7.31
C ARG A 35 17.06 4.77 -5.99
N THR A 36 16.95 6.06 -5.69
CA THR A 36 17.38 6.63 -4.41
C THR A 36 16.46 6.16 -3.29
N MET A 37 15.15 6.19 -3.54
CA MET A 37 14.14 5.71 -2.57
C MET A 37 14.25 4.21 -2.32
N LEU A 38 14.58 3.42 -3.34
CA LEU A 38 14.85 1.97 -3.17
C LEU A 38 16.03 1.74 -2.21
N ARG A 39 17.11 2.49 -2.36
CA ARG A 39 18.29 2.38 -1.47
C ARG A 39 17.96 2.83 -0.04
N ILE A 40 17.27 3.97 0.11
CA ILE A 40 16.83 4.48 1.41
C ILE A 40 15.89 3.48 2.07
N GLY A 41 14.93 2.93 1.32
CA GLY A 41 13.98 1.93 1.81
C GLY A 41 14.67 0.66 2.30
N ALA A 42 15.59 0.11 1.50
CA ALA A 42 16.36 -1.07 1.89
C ALA A 42 17.22 -0.80 3.14
N MET A 43 17.98 0.30 3.16
CA MET A 43 18.80 0.69 4.32
C MET A 43 17.95 0.90 5.57
N ASN A 44 16.80 1.56 5.44
CA ASN A 44 15.87 1.75 6.55
C ASN A 44 15.39 0.41 7.12
N MET A 45 14.98 -0.53 6.26
CA MET A 45 14.56 -1.86 6.72
C MET A 45 15.69 -2.62 7.42
N MET A 46 16.91 -2.55 6.88
CA MET A 46 18.10 -3.18 7.48
C MET A 46 18.43 -2.59 8.86
N THR A 47 18.37 -1.26 9.02
CA THR A 47 18.60 -0.60 10.32
C THR A 47 17.51 -0.93 11.34
N HIS A 48 16.32 -1.34 10.88
CA HIS A 48 15.23 -1.83 11.73
C HIS A 48 15.22 -3.36 11.90
N GLY A 49 16.32 -4.03 11.56
CA GLY A 49 16.55 -5.43 11.87
C GLY A 49 15.93 -6.43 10.89
N VAL A 50 15.75 -6.05 9.64
CA VAL A 50 15.39 -6.93 8.52
C VAL A 50 16.63 -7.09 7.64
N GLU A 51 17.19 -8.30 7.53
CA GLU A 51 18.48 -8.49 6.85
C GLU A 51 18.38 -8.32 5.33
N ASN A 52 17.39 -8.93 4.70
CA ASN A 52 17.22 -8.93 3.25
C ASN A 52 15.78 -8.53 2.85
N PRO A 53 15.41 -7.24 2.96
CA PRO A 53 14.10 -6.78 2.55
C PRO A 53 13.95 -6.83 1.02
N TYR A 54 12.79 -7.28 0.55
CA TYR A 54 12.44 -7.27 -0.88
C TYR A 54 12.00 -5.87 -1.32
N ILE A 55 12.97 -5.00 -1.57
CA ILE A 55 12.72 -3.64 -2.08
C ILE A 55 13.19 -3.58 -3.53
N GLU A 56 12.24 -3.54 -4.46
CA GLU A 56 12.49 -3.74 -5.89
C GLU A 56 12.08 -2.54 -6.74
N TYR A 57 12.81 -2.31 -7.83
CA TYR A 57 12.40 -1.38 -8.87
C TYR A 57 11.20 -1.94 -9.62
N ARG A 58 10.04 -1.29 -9.50
CA ARG A 58 8.83 -1.68 -10.21
C ARG A 58 7.84 -0.53 -10.27
N ASP A 59 7.22 -0.33 -11.44
CA ASP A 59 6.02 0.49 -11.54
C ASP A 59 4.83 -0.29 -10.98
N SER A 60 4.36 0.13 -9.81
CA SER A 60 3.29 -0.56 -9.09
C SER A 60 1.95 -0.56 -9.81
N LEU A 61 1.68 0.44 -10.66
CA LEU A 61 0.39 0.63 -11.35
C LEU A 61 0.37 0.10 -12.77
N SER A 62 1.52 -0.28 -13.33
CA SER A 62 1.63 -0.84 -14.68
C SER A 62 1.42 -2.36 -14.71
N ASP A 63 1.39 -2.93 -15.92
CA ASP A 63 1.32 -4.38 -16.12
C ASP A 63 2.61 -5.12 -15.69
N GLN A 64 3.68 -4.41 -15.33
CA GLN A 64 4.87 -5.00 -14.71
C GLN A 64 4.55 -5.58 -13.32
N ASN A 65 3.56 -5.02 -12.63
CA ASN A 65 3.12 -5.53 -11.35
C ASN A 65 2.01 -6.58 -11.55
N THR A 66 2.39 -7.84 -11.53
CA THR A 66 1.48 -8.99 -11.67
C THR A 66 1.00 -9.55 -10.33
N ASP A 67 1.40 -8.95 -9.20
CA ASP A 67 1.02 -9.44 -7.88
C ASP A 67 -0.49 -9.41 -7.67
N LYS A 68 -1.05 -10.56 -7.33
CA LYS A 68 -2.46 -10.76 -7.04
C LYS A 68 -2.59 -11.73 -5.86
N GLU A 69 -3.46 -11.38 -4.90
CA GLU A 69 -3.74 -12.22 -3.72
C GLU A 69 -2.45 -12.74 -3.02
N LYS A 70 -1.43 -11.86 -2.94
CA LYS A 70 -0.08 -12.24 -2.52
C LYS A 70 0.21 -11.84 -1.07
N TYR A 71 -0.35 -10.73 -0.59
CA TYR A 71 0.02 -10.14 0.70
C TYR A 71 -1.08 -10.27 1.74
N SER A 72 -0.70 -10.63 2.96
CA SER A 72 -1.60 -10.70 4.12
C SER A 72 -1.79 -9.35 4.80
N LEU A 73 -0.83 -8.42 4.63
CA LEU A 73 -0.88 -7.07 5.18
C LEU A 73 -0.30 -6.08 4.18
N ILE A 74 -1.03 -4.99 3.96
CA ILE A 74 -0.55 -3.82 3.22
C ILE A 74 -0.61 -2.60 4.15
N LEU A 75 0.52 -1.91 4.29
CA LEU A 75 0.62 -0.62 4.98
C LEU A 75 1.16 0.39 3.97
N ALA A 76 0.36 1.41 3.64
CA ALA A 76 0.71 2.30 2.55
C ALA A 76 0.38 3.77 2.82
N ASN A 77 1.26 4.63 2.35
CA ASN A 77 1.03 6.06 2.21
C ASN A 77 1.30 6.44 0.74
N PRO A 78 0.37 6.14 -0.18
CA PRO A 78 0.56 6.41 -1.60
C PRO A 78 0.54 7.90 -1.89
N PRO A 79 1.00 8.34 -3.07
CA PRO A 79 0.95 9.74 -3.45
C PRO A 79 -0.51 10.24 -3.48
N PHE A 80 -0.75 11.44 -2.90
CA PHE A 80 -2.09 12.02 -2.76
C PHE A 80 -2.59 12.69 -4.04
N LYS A 81 -1.70 12.94 -4.99
CA LYS A 81 -1.99 13.55 -6.28
C LYS A 81 -1.13 12.93 -7.36
N GLY A 82 -1.72 12.72 -8.49
CA GLY A 82 -1.03 12.26 -9.68
C GLY A 82 -2.03 11.90 -10.75
N SER A 83 -1.57 11.90 -11.98
CA SER A 83 -2.36 11.47 -13.13
C SER A 83 -1.49 10.66 -14.05
N LEU A 84 -1.98 9.50 -14.44
CA LEU A 84 -1.32 8.60 -15.37
C LEU A 84 -2.17 8.45 -16.64
N ASP A 85 -1.52 8.22 -17.77
CA ASP A 85 -2.25 7.86 -18.96
C ASP A 85 -2.74 6.42 -18.91
N TYR A 86 -3.91 6.17 -19.50
CA TYR A 86 -4.54 4.84 -19.45
C TYR A 86 -3.67 3.74 -20.04
N ASP A 87 -2.85 4.07 -21.04
CA ASP A 87 -2.02 3.10 -21.77
C ASP A 87 -0.88 2.52 -20.90
N ILE A 88 -0.51 3.19 -19.81
CA ILE A 88 0.53 2.72 -18.89
C ILE A 88 -0.03 2.06 -17.63
N VAL A 89 -1.34 2.18 -17.39
CA VAL A 89 -2.01 1.59 -16.22
C VAL A 89 -2.48 0.19 -16.53
N SER A 90 -2.23 -0.74 -15.61
CA SER A 90 -2.71 -2.12 -15.73
C SER A 90 -4.22 -2.19 -16.00
N ALA A 91 -4.60 -2.95 -17.02
CA ALA A 91 -5.99 -3.12 -17.44
C ALA A 91 -6.91 -3.65 -16.31
N ASP A 92 -6.38 -4.44 -15.41
CA ASP A 92 -7.15 -4.98 -14.27
C ASP A 92 -7.53 -3.89 -13.28
N LEU A 93 -6.67 -2.91 -13.04
CA LEU A 93 -6.99 -1.77 -12.18
C LEU A 93 -8.06 -0.88 -12.80
N LEU A 94 -7.99 -0.67 -14.11
CA LEU A 94 -8.99 0.11 -14.85
C LEU A 94 -10.37 -0.54 -14.89
N LYS A 95 -10.47 -1.87 -14.74
CA LYS A 95 -11.76 -2.58 -14.57
C LYS A 95 -12.44 -2.24 -13.25
N VAL A 96 -11.67 -2.06 -12.17
CA VAL A 96 -12.20 -1.67 -10.85
C VAL A 96 -12.65 -0.21 -10.86
N CYS A 97 -11.78 0.69 -11.32
CA CYS A 97 -12.14 2.10 -11.47
C CYS A 97 -11.42 2.72 -12.67
N LYS A 98 -12.17 3.11 -13.69
CA LYS A 98 -11.63 3.77 -14.88
C LYS A 98 -11.26 5.22 -14.55
N THR A 99 -9.99 5.46 -14.24
CA THR A 99 -9.48 6.78 -13.83
C THR A 99 -8.01 6.96 -14.18
N LYS A 100 -7.59 8.20 -14.29
CA LYS A 100 -6.16 8.58 -14.36
C LYS A 100 -5.57 8.94 -12.98
N LYS A 101 -6.42 9.07 -11.96
CA LYS A 101 -6.02 9.51 -10.61
C LYS A 101 -5.28 8.43 -9.86
N THR A 102 -4.04 8.69 -9.51
CA THR A 102 -3.16 7.71 -8.85
C THR A 102 -3.69 7.24 -7.50
N GLU A 103 -4.28 8.13 -6.70
CA GLU A 103 -4.83 7.80 -5.38
C GLU A 103 -5.94 6.73 -5.44
N LEU A 104 -6.77 6.75 -6.50
CA LEU A 104 -7.82 5.72 -6.69
C LEU A 104 -7.25 4.42 -7.26
N LEU A 105 -6.26 4.53 -8.16
CA LEU A 105 -5.58 3.36 -8.74
C LEU A 105 -4.81 2.58 -7.69
N PHE A 106 -4.18 3.25 -6.72
CA PHE A 106 -3.50 2.56 -5.61
C PHE A 106 -4.49 1.78 -4.73
N LEU A 107 -5.68 2.28 -4.48
CA LEU A 107 -6.70 1.53 -3.75
C LEU A 107 -7.15 0.28 -4.53
N ALA A 108 -7.36 0.40 -5.83
CA ALA A 108 -7.67 -0.75 -6.68
C ALA A 108 -6.52 -1.77 -6.67
N LEU A 109 -5.27 -1.31 -6.70
CA LEU A 109 -4.09 -2.15 -6.58
C LEU A 109 -4.06 -2.91 -5.24
N PHE A 110 -4.33 -2.26 -4.12
CA PHE A 110 -4.30 -2.90 -2.80
C PHE A 110 -5.38 -3.99 -2.70
N ILE A 111 -6.59 -3.74 -3.21
CA ILE A 111 -7.64 -4.77 -3.28
C ILE A 111 -7.13 -5.98 -4.08
N ARG A 112 -6.51 -5.77 -5.25
CA ARG A 112 -5.96 -6.85 -6.09
C ARG A 112 -4.87 -7.66 -5.38
N MET A 113 -3.99 -6.98 -4.65
CA MET A 113 -2.79 -7.60 -4.05
C MET A 113 -3.06 -8.32 -2.73
N LEU A 114 -4.13 -7.99 -2.03
CA LEU A 114 -4.48 -8.62 -0.76
C LEU A 114 -4.94 -10.07 -0.95
N LYS A 115 -4.45 -10.95 -0.10
CA LYS A 115 -5.04 -12.29 0.09
C LYS A 115 -6.44 -12.19 0.66
N ILE A 116 -7.26 -13.19 0.44
CA ILE A 116 -8.52 -13.35 1.15
C ILE A 116 -8.25 -13.37 2.66
N GLY A 117 -8.93 -12.53 3.41
CA GLY A 117 -8.69 -12.31 4.84
C GLY A 117 -7.48 -11.41 5.15
N GLY A 118 -6.76 -10.92 4.13
CA GLY A 118 -5.70 -9.92 4.31
C GLY A 118 -6.24 -8.56 4.75
N ARG A 119 -5.38 -7.74 5.33
CA ARG A 119 -5.72 -6.42 5.89
C ARG A 119 -4.90 -5.32 5.23
N CYS A 120 -5.52 -4.15 5.08
CA CYS A 120 -4.85 -2.96 4.56
C CYS A 120 -5.10 -1.77 5.50
N ALA A 121 -4.06 -1.00 5.79
CA ALA A 121 -4.19 0.35 6.32
C ALA A 121 -3.50 1.31 5.34
N CYS A 122 -4.28 2.24 4.81
CA CYS A 122 -3.85 3.14 3.75
C CYS A 122 -4.25 4.58 4.08
N ILE A 123 -3.30 5.51 3.91
CA ILE A 123 -3.60 6.94 4.02
C ILE A 123 -4.16 7.41 2.68
N VAL A 124 -5.30 8.09 2.74
CA VAL A 124 -5.99 8.62 1.56
C VAL A 124 -6.34 10.10 1.74
N PRO A 125 -6.33 10.91 0.68
CA PRO A 125 -6.87 12.26 0.75
C PRO A 125 -8.41 12.24 0.85
N ASP A 126 -8.99 13.24 1.50
CA ASP A 126 -10.45 13.38 1.68
C ASP A 126 -11.24 13.32 0.36
N GLY A 127 -10.59 13.66 -0.74
CA GLY A 127 -11.17 13.51 -2.07
C GLY A 127 -11.62 12.09 -2.42
N VAL A 128 -11.00 11.07 -1.83
CA VAL A 128 -11.42 9.66 -2.00
C VAL A 128 -12.77 9.43 -1.31
N LEU A 129 -12.96 10.01 -0.13
CA LEU A 129 -14.17 9.83 0.68
C LEU A 129 -15.37 10.60 0.09
N PHE A 130 -15.13 11.84 -0.34
CA PHE A 130 -16.20 12.78 -0.70
C PHE A 130 -16.31 13.07 -2.20
N GLY A 131 -15.38 12.57 -3.02
CA GLY A 131 -15.39 12.79 -4.47
C GLY A 131 -16.65 12.21 -5.14
N SER A 132 -17.20 12.96 -6.11
CA SER A 132 -18.49 12.64 -6.76
C SER A 132 -18.36 11.94 -8.11
N SER A 133 -17.15 11.82 -8.69
CA SER A 133 -16.97 11.18 -10.00
C SER A 133 -17.31 9.68 -9.96
N THR A 134 -17.62 9.13 -11.12
CA THR A 134 -17.92 7.70 -11.29
C THR A 134 -16.81 6.81 -10.71
N ALA A 135 -15.55 7.19 -10.93
CA ALA A 135 -14.41 6.43 -10.41
C ALA A 135 -14.34 6.44 -8.86
N HIS A 136 -14.62 7.59 -8.20
CA HIS A 136 -14.69 7.64 -6.75
C HIS A 136 -15.81 6.76 -6.20
N LYS A 137 -16.98 6.77 -6.86
CA LYS A 137 -18.11 5.91 -6.47
C LYS A 137 -17.79 4.43 -6.67
N ALA A 138 -17.13 4.08 -7.79
CA ALA A 138 -16.75 2.71 -8.08
C ALA A 138 -15.78 2.14 -7.03
N ILE A 139 -14.72 2.89 -6.68
CA ILE A 139 -13.77 2.41 -5.67
C ILE A 139 -14.41 2.29 -4.27
N ARG A 140 -15.24 3.26 -3.86
CA ARG A 140 -15.97 3.15 -2.60
C ARG A 140 -16.94 1.98 -2.58
N LYS A 141 -17.62 1.71 -3.70
CA LYS A 141 -18.48 0.52 -3.85
C LYS A 141 -17.67 -0.76 -3.64
N ALA A 142 -16.54 -0.91 -4.33
CA ALA A 142 -15.67 -2.06 -4.17
C ALA A 142 -15.20 -2.23 -2.70
N LEU A 143 -14.85 -1.14 -2.01
CA LEU A 143 -14.41 -1.19 -0.61
C LEU A 143 -15.52 -1.61 0.36
N VAL A 144 -16.76 -1.19 0.14
CA VAL A 144 -17.89 -1.40 1.08
C VAL A 144 -18.69 -2.66 0.77
N GLU A 145 -18.92 -2.97 -0.52
CA GLU A 145 -19.78 -4.08 -0.93
C GLU A 145 -19.01 -5.38 -1.20
N GLU A 146 -17.76 -5.28 -1.68
CA GLU A 146 -16.96 -6.44 -2.06
C GLU A 146 -15.87 -6.77 -1.02
N ASN A 147 -15.60 -5.85 -0.11
CA ASN A 147 -14.60 -5.98 0.95
C ASN A 147 -15.19 -5.58 2.30
N ARG A 148 -14.44 -5.83 3.36
CA ARG A 148 -14.80 -5.40 4.72
C ARG A 148 -14.08 -4.10 5.06
N LEU A 149 -14.75 -2.96 4.92
CA LEU A 149 -14.27 -1.68 5.44
C LEU A 149 -14.39 -1.68 6.98
N GLU A 150 -13.25 -1.74 7.69
CA GLU A 150 -13.24 -1.84 9.16
C GLU A 150 -13.39 -0.48 9.83
N ALA A 151 -12.71 0.55 9.31
CA ALA A 151 -12.73 1.89 9.89
C ALA A 151 -12.36 2.95 8.86
N VAL A 152 -12.78 4.18 9.12
CA VAL A 152 -12.29 5.41 8.47
C VAL A 152 -11.91 6.36 9.59
N ILE A 153 -10.62 6.71 9.70
CA ILE A 153 -10.08 7.56 10.77
C ILE A 153 -9.63 8.87 10.14
N SER A 154 -10.41 9.92 10.31
CA SER A 154 -10.04 11.27 9.84
C SER A 154 -8.86 11.82 10.64
N MET A 155 -7.90 12.39 9.94
CA MET A 155 -6.73 13.01 10.55
C MET A 155 -6.88 14.54 10.55
N PRO A 156 -6.31 15.25 11.55
CA PRO A 156 -6.30 16.70 11.57
C PRO A 156 -5.68 17.30 10.30
N SER A 157 -6.19 18.43 9.84
CA SER A 157 -5.63 19.14 8.69
C SER A 157 -4.17 19.51 8.94
N GLY A 158 -3.34 19.38 7.92
CA GLY A 158 -1.94 19.78 8.01
C GLY A 158 -0.99 18.77 8.62
N VAL A 159 -1.42 17.55 8.97
CA VAL A 159 -0.54 16.48 9.46
C VAL A 159 0.63 16.21 8.50
N PHE A 160 0.40 16.36 7.21
CA PHE A 160 1.43 16.16 6.18
C PHE A 160 2.10 17.44 5.67
N LYS A 161 1.95 18.56 6.37
CA LYS A 161 2.74 19.75 6.01
C LYS A 161 4.24 19.53 6.24
N PRO A 162 5.11 20.05 5.39
CA PRO A 162 4.85 20.90 4.23
C PRO A 162 4.49 20.13 2.94
N TYR A 163 4.51 18.80 2.93
CA TYR A 163 4.37 17.96 1.74
C TYR A 163 2.96 17.99 1.13
N ALA A 164 1.94 18.02 1.96
CA ALA A 164 0.56 18.11 1.53
C ALA A 164 -0.27 18.97 2.49
N GLY A 165 -1.03 19.93 1.95
CA GLY A 165 -1.97 20.76 2.71
C GLY A 165 -3.41 20.23 2.72
N VAL A 166 -3.64 19.02 2.20
CA VAL A 166 -4.97 18.42 2.12
C VAL A 166 -5.29 17.64 3.41
N SER A 167 -6.56 17.61 3.77
CA SER A 167 -7.04 16.71 4.83
C SER A 167 -7.01 15.28 4.33
N THR A 168 -6.75 14.36 5.25
CA THR A 168 -6.53 12.95 4.96
C THR A 168 -7.23 12.06 5.97
N ALA A 169 -7.41 10.80 5.60
CA ALA A 169 -7.91 9.75 6.49
C ALA A 169 -7.11 8.46 6.31
N ILE A 170 -7.20 7.59 7.29
CA ILE A 170 -6.74 6.21 7.21
C ILE A 170 -7.95 5.32 6.98
#